data_8933b10d901060f2bca244d213399da2
#
_entry.id   8933b10d901060f2bca244d213399da2
#
_cell.length_a   1.000
_cell.length_b   1.000
_cell.length_c   1.000
_cell.angle_alpha   90.00
_cell.angle_beta   90.00
_cell.angle_gamma   90.00
#
_symmetry.space_group_name_H-M   'P 1'
#
loop_
_entity.id
_entity.type
_entity.pdbx_description
1 polymer ?
#
loop_
_entity_poly.entity_id
_entity_poly.type
_entity_poly.pdbx_seq_one_letter_code
_entity_poly.pdbx_strand_id
1 'polypeptide(L)' 'MKKINKIKIKLNGKYIKIQDRITLFNLTKKFKVPINKVAIELNQVIVNKKSLDKIKVKKNDKIEIVHFIGGG' A
#
# COMPACT_ATOMS: atom_id res chain seq x y z
N MET A 1 21.52 6.56 17.27
CA MET A 1 21.11 6.28 15.89
C MET A 1 19.77 5.56 15.87
N LYS A 2 18.83 6.08 15.12
CA LYS A 2 17.51 5.46 15.06
C LYS A 2 17.53 4.20 14.21
N LYS A 3 17.03 3.12 14.76
CA LYS A 3 16.80 1.91 13.99
C LYS A 3 15.50 2.04 13.23
N ILE A 4 15.55 1.80 11.93
CA ILE A 4 14.33 1.72 11.14
C ILE A 4 13.87 0.27 11.17
N ASN A 5 12.72 0.04 11.79
CA ASN A 5 12.14 -1.29 11.83
C ASN A 5 11.46 -1.57 10.50
N LYS A 6 11.63 -2.78 10.02
CA LYS A 6 10.94 -3.22 8.82
C LYS A 6 9.93 -4.29 9.17
N ILE A 7 8.82 -4.26 8.46
CA ILE A 7 7.75 -5.23 8.65
C ILE A 7 7.53 -5.98 7.34
N LYS A 8 7.02 -7.18 7.48
CA LYS A 8 6.67 -7.99 6.31
C LYS A 8 5.19 -7.81 6.01
N ILE A 9 4.88 -7.52 4.76
CA ILE A 9 3.52 -7.41 4.26
C ILE A 9 3.40 -8.21 2.98
N LYS A 10 2.18 -8.35 2.50
CA LYS A 10 1.91 -9.01 1.24
C LYS A 10 1.40 -7.97 0.25
N LEU A 11 2.10 -7.78 -0.85
CA LEU A 11 1.70 -6.82 -1.88
C LEU A 11 1.47 -7.56 -3.18
N ASN A 12 0.22 -7.56 -3.64
CA ASN A 12 -0.17 -8.28 -4.86
C ASN A 12 0.30 -9.73 -4.84
N GLY A 13 0.12 -10.39 -3.71
CA GLY A 13 0.47 -11.80 -3.57
C GLY A 13 1.91 -12.09 -3.23
N LYS A 14 2.77 -11.08 -3.17
CA LYS A 14 4.19 -11.27 -2.87
C LYS A 14 4.54 -10.69 -1.52
N TYR A 15 5.35 -11.42 -0.75
CA TYR A 15 5.85 -10.90 0.51
C TYR A 15 6.98 -9.93 0.26
N ILE A 16 6.88 -8.77 0.89
CA ILE A 16 7.95 -7.76 0.84
C ILE A 16 8.17 -7.19 2.22
N LYS A 17 9.31 -6.58 2.42
CA LYS A 17 9.61 -5.85 3.65
C LYS A 17 9.59 -4.37 3.38
N ILE A 18 8.91 -3.64 4.25
CA ILE A 18 8.81 -2.20 4.15
C ILE A 18 9.04 -1.58 5.52
N GLN A 19 9.24 -0.28 5.54
CA GLN A 19 9.39 0.46 6.78
C GLN A 19 8.11 0.37 7.60
N ASP A 20 8.27 0.09 8.89
CA ASP A 20 7.12 0.05 9.81
C ASP A 20 6.43 1.41 9.84
N ARG A 21 5.10 1.39 9.89
CA ARG A 21 4.26 2.59 9.97
C ARG A 21 4.33 3.49 8.73
N ILE A 22 4.81 2.97 7.61
CA ILE A 22 4.71 3.72 6.38
C ILE A 22 3.22 3.91 6.04
N THR A 23 2.86 5.09 5.54
CA THR A 23 1.48 5.30 5.12
C THR A 23 1.23 4.63 3.78
N LEU A 24 -0.03 4.29 3.50
CA LEU A 24 -0.37 3.77 2.18
C LEU A 24 0.01 4.75 1.08
N PHE A 25 -0.13 6.04 1.34
CA PHE A 25 0.27 7.05 0.37
C PHE A 25 1.76 6.94 0.04
N ASN A 26 2.61 6.88 1.06
CA ASN A 26 4.05 6.77 0.83
C ASN A 26 4.42 5.43 0.21
N LEU A 27 3.69 4.37 0.53
CA LEU A 27 3.91 3.08 -0.12
C LEU A 27 3.64 3.16 -1.62
N THR A 28 2.54 3.79 -2.00
CA THR A 28 2.23 3.95 -3.43
C THR A 28 3.27 4.79 -4.15
N LYS A 29 3.77 5.82 -3.48
CA LYS A 29 4.84 6.64 -4.06
C LYS A 29 6.12 5.85 -4.24
N LYS A 30 6.47 5.06 -3.25
CA LYS A 30 7.67 4.23 -3.30
C LYS A 30 7.66 3.29 -4.51
N PHE A 31 6.52 2.70 -4.81
CA PHE A 31 6.38 1.77 -5.91
C PHE A 31 5.86 2.42 -7.19
N LYS A 32 5.79 3.76 -7.20
CA LYS A 32 5.38 4.53 -8.38
C LYS A 32 4.02 4.10 -8.91
N VAL A 33 3.08 3.86 -8.00
CA VAL A 33 1.74 3.43 -8.36
C VAL A 33 0.93 4.63 -8.86
N PRO A 34 0.32 4.53 -10.03
CA PRO A 34 -0.53 5.62 -10.54
C PRO A 34 -1.89 5.59 -9.85
N ILE A 35 -1.99 6.27 -8.72
CA ILE A 35 -3.17 6.14 -7.83
C ILE A 35 -4.49 6.48 -8.50
N ASN A 36 -4.47 7.31 -9.57
CA ASN A 36 -5.71 7.64 -10.28
C ASN A 36 -6.16 6.56 -11.25
N LYS A 37 -5.35 5.51 -11.43
CA LYS A 37 -5.64 4.45 -12.38
C LYS A 37 -5.80 3.09 -11.72
N VAL A 38 -5.87 3.06 -10.41
CA VAL A 38 -5.91 1.81 -9.66
C VAL A 38 -6.96 1.88 -8.55
N ALA A 39 -7.40 0.71 -8.12
CA ALA A 39 -8.09 0.53 -6.85
C ALA A 39 -7.11 -0.09 -5.88
N ILE A 40 -7.15 0.32 -4.63
CA ILE A 40 -6.27 -0.20 -3.59
C ILE A 40 -7.11 -0.88 -2.53
N GLU A 41 -6.80 -2.14 -2.24
CA GLU A 41 -7.45 -2.90 -1.18
C GLU A 41 -6.46 -3.14 -0.05
N LEU A 42 -6.93 -2.93 1.15
CA LEU A 42 -6.18 -3.24 2.35
C LEU A 42 -6.97 -4.30 3.12
N ASN A 43 -6.40 -5.49 3.23
CA ASN A 43 -7.06 -6.61 3.91
C ASN A 43 -8.47 -6.83 3.37
N GLN A 44 -8.58 -6.84 2.03
CA GLN A 44 -9.81 -7.11 1.29
C GLN A 44 -10.86 -6.00 1.35
N VAL A 45 -10.48 -4.83 1.86
CA VAL A 45 -11.38 -3.67 1.90
C VAL A 45 -10.84 -2.58 1.00
N ILE A 46 -11.69 -2.07 0.11
CA ILE A 46 -11.29 -0.99 -0.79
C ILE A 46 -11.07 0.28 0.03
N VAL A 47 -9.92 0.90 -0.18
CA VAL A 47 -9.52 2.09 0.55
C VAL A 47 -9.89 3.33 -0.24
N ASN A 48 -10.50 4.30 0.46
CA ASN A 48 -10.76 5.60 -0.15
C ASN A 48 -9.42 6.32 -0.36
N LYS A 49 -9.21 6.78 -1.59
CA LYS A 49 -7.93 7.40 -1.95
C LYS A 49 -7.65 8.68 -1.16
N LYS A 50 -8.69 9.33 -0.67
CA LYS A 50 -8.52 10.51 0.18
C LYS A 50 -7.95 10.17 1.55
N SER A 51 -7.95 8.91 1.92
CA SER A 51 -7.47 8.47 3.24
C SER A 51 -6.10 7.82 3.19
N LEU A 52 -5.47 7.72 2.03
CA LEU A 52 -4.20 7.01 1.88
C LEU A 52 -3.11 7.54 2.80
N ASP A 53 -3.07 8.86 2.99
CA ASP A 53 -2.05 9.48 3.83
C ASP A 53 -2.32 9.33 5.32
N LYS A 54 -3.49 8.83 5.69
CA LYS A 54 -3.87 8.65 7.09
C LYS A 54 -3.78 7.20 7.53
N ILE A 55 -3.61 6.27 6.60
CA ILE A 55 -3.60 4.85 6.91
C ILE A 55 -2.16 4.38 6.98
N LYS A 56 -1.76 3.88 8.14
CA LYS A 56 -0.42 3.31 8.33
C LYS A 56 -0.46 1.82 8.11
N VAL A 57 0.51 1.34 7.36
CA VAL A 57 0.62 -0.08 7.05
C VAL A 57 1.20 -0.80 8.27
N LYS A 58 0.65 -1.96 8.57
CA LYS A 58 1.04 -2.75 9.72
C LYS A 58 1.57 -4.11 9.28
N LYS A 59 2.31 -4.74 10.17
CA LYS A 59 2.82 -6.09 9.94
C LYS A 59 1.70 -7.03 9.51
N ASN A 60 1.98 -7.83 8.52
CA ASN A 60 1.05 -8.84 7.97
C ASN A 60 -0.13 -8.25 7.20
N ASP A 61 -0.14 -6.96 6.94
CA ASP A 61 -1.18 -6.39 6.09
C ASP A 61 -1.09 -6.98 4.68
N LYS A 62 -2.25 -7.17 4.08
CA LYS A 62 -2.38 -7.62 2.72
C LYS A 62 -2.88 -6.48 1.86
N ILE A 63 -2.07 -6.06 0.90
CA ILE A 63 -2.39 -4.94 0.03
C ILE A 63 -2.47 -5.45 -1.40
N GLU A 64 -3.56 -5.09 -2.06
CA GLU A 64 -3.74 -5.43 -3.47
C GLU A 64 -4.01 -4.16 -4.26
N ILE A 65 -3.32 -4.03 -5.37
CA ILE A 65 -3.44 -2.89 -6.26
C ILE A 65 -3.90 -3.41 -7.60
N VAL A 66 -5.09 -2.98 -8.01
CA VAL A 66 -5.72 -3.45 -9.23
C VAL A 66 -5.85 -2.28 -10.19
N HIS A 67 -5.29 -2.44 -11.38
CA HIS A 67 -5.39 -1.42 -12.40
C HIS A 67 -6.74 -1.46 -13.08
N PHE A 68 -7.32 -0.29 -13.33
CA PHE A 68 -8.54 -0.22 -14.10
C PHE A 68 -8.26 -0.57 -15.56
N ILE A 69 -9.15 -1.31 -16.15
CA ILE A 69 -9.05 -1.69 -17.55
C ILE A 69 -9.94 -0.76 -18.37
N GLY A 70 -9.45 -0.39 -19.56
CA GLY A 70 -10.26 0.39 -20.46
C GLY A 70 -10.23 1.87 -20.23
N GLY A 71 -9.27 2.32 -19.54
CA GLY A 71 -8.96 3.73 -19.46
C GLY A 71 -10.15 4.59 -19.14
N GLY A 72 -10.75 4.30 -18.24
CA GLY A 72 -11.79 5.21 -17.86
C GLY A 72 -11.27 6.57 -17.50
#